data_671e2b1c120dcff4522fe4d01a4246ae
#
_entry.id   671e2b1c120dcff4522fe4d01a4246ae
#
_cell.length_a   1.000
_cell.length_b   1.000
_cell.length_c   1.000
_cell.angle_alpha   90.00
_cell.angle_beta   90.00
_cell.angle_gamma   90.00
#
_symmetry.space_group_name_H-M   'P 1'
#
loop_
_entity.id
_entity.type
_entity.pdbx_description
1 polymer ?
#
loop_
_entity_poly.entity_id
_entity_poly.type
_entity_poly.pdbx_seq_one_letter_code
_entity_poly.pdbx_strand_id
1 'polypeptide(L)'
;DEVEVFACDHFEIQVKGQFAHKLPDDPKDNILYHCHQHFLAKLTERQQGLVPCAMVLYKNLPIGSGLGSSASSVVAALHALNSFYNEPFNRDEMLLMMGELEGQISGSVHYDNVAPCYLGGLVLMAEQAERIAIQLPVFEEWYWVVCYSGIKVSTSEARKILPQQVSLKNTLTFGR
;
A
#
# COMPACT_ATOMS: atom_id res chain seq x y z
N ASP A 1 -9.88 -1.40 3.00
CA ASP A 1 -10.36 -1.59 1.63
C ASP A 1 -10.35 -3.09 1.29
N GLU A 2 -11.13 -3.49 0.31
CA GLU A 2 -11.21 -4.86 -0.20
C GLU A 2 -11.05 -4.84 -1.71
N VAL A 3 -10.46 -5.89 -2.28
CA VAL A 3 -10.36 -6.05 -3.74
C VAL A 3 -10.75 -7.46 -4.13
N GLU A 4 -11.64 -7.55 -5.10
CA GLU A 4 -11.99 -8.79 -5.78
C GLU A 4 -11.32 -8.84 -7.16
N VAL A 5 -10.80 -10.02 -7.53
CA VAL A 5 -10.25 -10.28 -8.86
C VAL A 5 -10.90 -11.53 -9.42
N PHE A 6 -11.38 -11.47 -10.65
CA PHE A 6 -12.01 -12.60 -11.32
C PHE A 6 -11.69 -12.60 -12.82
N ALA A 7 -11.74 -13.77 -13.44
CA ALA A 7 -11.47 -13.94 -14.87
C ALA A 7 -12.50 -13.16 -15.71
N CYS A 8 -12.03 -12.49 -16.76
CA CYS A 8 -12.85 -11.72 -17.68
C CYS A 8 -12.20 -11.74 -19.07
N ASP A 9 -12.96 -11.42 -20.12
CA ASP A 9 -12.41 -11.41 -21.49
C ASP A 9 -11.46 -10.22 -21.74
N HIS A 10 -11.57 -9.16 -20.96
CA HIS A 10 -10.71 -7.98 -21.05
C HIS A 10 -10.51 -7.36 -19.67
N PHE A 11 -9.44 -6.57 -19.53
CA PHE A 11 -9.19 -5.87 -18.27
C PHE A 11 -10.23 -4.79 -18.00
N GLU A 12 -10.83 -4.83 -16.82
CA GLU A 12 -11.84 -3.89 -16.35
C GLU A 12 -11.60 -3.55 -14.87
N ILE A 13 -11.87 -2.28 -14.50
CA ILE A 13 -11.85 -1.82 -13.12
C ILE A 13 -13.23 -1.27 -12.75
N GLN A 14 -13.74 -1.74 -11.62
CA GLN A 14 -14.93 -1.16 -10.98
C GLN A 14 -14.56 -0.64 -9.59
N VAL A 15 -15.18 0.46 -9.19
CA VAL A 15 -14.99 1.05 -7.87
C VAL A 15 -16.33 1.16 -7.17
N LYS A 16 -16.39 0.68 -5.94
CA LYS A 16 -17.55 0.67 -5.05
C LYS A 16 -17.13 1.14 -3.64
N GLY A 17 -18.08 1.26 -2.74
CA GLY A 17 -17.83 1.61 -1.34
C GLY A 17 -18.04 3.10 -1.02
N GLN A 18 -17.91 3.42 0.25
CA GLN A 18 -18.30 4.71 0.81
C GLN A 18 -17.53 5.89 0.19
N PHE A 19 -16.25 5.69 -0.16
CA PHE A 19 -15.37 6.74 -0.69
C PHE A 19 -15.06 6.57 -2.19
N ALA A 20 -15.80 5.72 -2.91
CA ALA A 20 -15.62 5.50 -4.35
C ALA A 20 -15.67 6.81 -5.15
N HIS A 21 -16.60 7.70 -4.80
CA HIS A 21 -16.83 8.99 -5.45
C HIS A 21 -15.66 9.98 -5.35
N LYS A 22 -14.64 9.66 -4.56
CA LYS A 22 -13.42 10.49 -4.39
C LYS A 22 -12.23 10.01 -5.19
N LEU A 23 -12.36 8.88 -5.88
CA LEU A 23 -11.33 8.35 -6.76
C LEU A 23 -11.42 8.97 -8.17
N PRO A 24 -10.31 8.97 -8.94
CA PRO A 24 -10.32 9.45 -10.31
C PRO A 24 -11.35 8.70 -11.18
N ASP A 25 -11.98 9.43 -12.10
CA ASP A 25 -12.92 8.86 -13.07
C ASP A 25 -12.19 8.09 -14.19
N ASP A 26 -10.97 8.53 -14.58
CA ASP A 26 -10.16 7.80 -15.56
C ASP A 26 -9.59 6.53 -14.90
N PRO A 27 -9.89 5.34 -15.44
CA PRO A 27 -9.34 4.10 -14.93
C PRO A 27 -7.80 4.05 -14.89
N LYS A 28 -7.12 4.78 -15.77
CA LYS A 28 -5.65 4.85 -15.82
C LYS A 28 -5.03 5.61 -14.66
N ASP A 29 -5.79 6.53 -14.05
CA ASP A 29 -5.38 7.27 -12.87
C ASP A 29 -5.73 6.51 -11.57
N ASN A 30 -6.42 5.36 -11.69
CA ASN A 30 -6.79 4.53 -10.56
C ASN A 30 -5.61 3.68 -10.10
N ILE A 31 -5.43 3.58 -8.79
CA ILE A 31 -4.35 2.78 -8.18
C ILE A 31 -4.40 1.30 -8.61
N LEU A 32 -5.58 0.74 -8.82
CA LEU A 32 -5.74 -0.64 -9.29
C LEU A 32 -5.11 -0.86 -10.67
N TYR A 33 -5.22 0.13 -11.56
CA TYR A 33 -4.57 0.06 -12.88
C TYR A 33 -3.06 -0.07 -12.71
N HIS A 34 -2.46 0.76 -11.88
CA HIS A 34 -1.03 0.72 -11.62
C HIS A 34 -0.60 -0.59 -10.96
N CYS A 35 -1.37 -1.07 -9.98
CA CYS A 35 -1.12 -2.38 -9.35
C CYS A 35 -1.16 -3.52 -10.37
N HIS A 36 -2.19 -3.55 -11.23
CA HIS A 36 -2.33 -4.56 -12.27
C HIS A 36 -1.17 -4.52 -13.27
N GLN A 37 -0.83 -3.34 -13.82
CA GLN A 37 0.27 -3.20 -14.78
C GLN A 37 1.61 -3.63 -14.17
N HIS A 38 1.90 -3.20 -12.95
CA HIS A 38 3.13 -3.55 -12.24
C HIS A 38 3.23 -5.05 -11.96
N PHE A 39 2.13 -5.65 -11.47
CA PHE A 39 2.05 -7.08 -11.21
C PHE A 39 2.26 -7.91 -12.48
N LEU A 40 1.58 -7.57 -13.59
CA LEU A 40 1.73 -8.28 -14.86
C LEU A 40 3.13 -8.13 -15.46
N ALA A 41 3.78 -6.99 -15.31
CA ALA A 41 5.17 -6.82 -15.74
C ALA A 41 6.09 -7.82 -15.02
N LYS A 42 5.98 -7.92 -13.70
CA LYS A 42 6.73 -8.90 -12.89
C LYS A 42 6.40 -10.35 -13.23
N LEU A 43 5.12 -10.63 -13.50
CA LEU A 43 4.67 -11.97 -13.91
C LEU A 43 5.24 -12.37 -15.28
N THR A 44 5.30 -11.42 -16.22
CA THR A 44 5.89 -11.62 -17.55
C THR A 44 7.38 -11.91 -17.46
N GLU A 45 8.11 -11.25 -16.58
CA GLU A 45 9.52 -11.55 -16.31
C GLU A 45 9.74 -13.01 -15.90
N ARG A 46 8.74 -13.65 -15.28
CA ARG A 46 8.73 -15.07 -14.90
C ARG A 46 8.23 -16.02 -15.99
N GLN A 47 7.91 -15.50 -17.17
CA GLN A 47 7.37 -16.27 -18.31
C GLN A 47 6.07 -17.03 -17.98
N GLN A 48 5.27 -16.52 -17.05
CA GLN A 48 3.97 -17.08 -16.71
C GLN A 48 2.89 -16.56 -17.66
N GLY A 49 1.91 -17.41 -17.94
CA GLY A 49 0.78 -17.06 -18.79
C GLY A 49 -0.11 -15.96 -18.17
N LEU A 50 -0.50 -15.01 -19.00
CA LEU A 50 -1.40 -13.93 -18.58
C LEU A 50 -2.85 -14.33 -18.85
N VAL A 51 -3.71 -14.16 -17.86
CA VAL A 51 -5.15 -14.36 -17.96
C VAL A 51 -5.81 -13.00 -17.76
N PRO A 52 -6.63 -12.51 -18.69
CA PRO A 52 -7.37 -11.28 -18.49
C PRO A 52 -8.28 -11.35 -17.27
N CYS A 53 -8.32 -10.28 -16.49
CA CYS A 53 -9.14 -10.23 -15.28
C CYS A 53 -9.83 -8.88 -15.10
N ALA A 54 -10.93 -8.89 -14.38
CA ALA A 54 -11.56 -7.69 -13.86
C ALA A 54 -11.23 -7.53 -12.37
N MET A 55 -11.16 -6.28 -11.93
CA MET A 55 -10.87 -5.92 -10.53
C MET A 55 -11.97 -5.03 -9.98
N VAL A 56 -12.44 -5.32 -8.78
CA VAL A 56 -13.41 -4.49 -8.06
C VAL A 56 -12.80 -4.01 -6.76
N LEU A 57 -12.67 -2.68 -6.60
CA LEU A 57 -12.23 -2.05 -5.35
C LEU A 57 -13.42 -1.59 -4.53
N TYR A 58 -13.53 -2.06 -3.31
CA TYR A 58 -14.44 -1.52 -2.29
C TYR A 58 -13.69 -0.50 -1.43
N LYS A 59 -13.82 0.78 -1.81
CA LYS A 59 -13.11 1.89 -1.15
C LYS A 59 -13.87 2.34 0.09
N ASN A 60 -13.50 1.80 1.25
CA ASN A 60 -14.16 2.03 2.53
C ASN A 60 -13.31 2.83 3.53
N LEU A 61 -12.00 3.00 3.29
CA LEU A 61 -11.15 3.87 4.09
C LEU A 61 -11.14 5.30 3.53
N PRO A 62 -11.28 6.32 4.39
CA PRO A 62 -11.29 7.71 3.97
C PRO A 62 -9.93 8.13 3.41
N ILE A 63 -9.94 8.82 2.26
CA ILE A 63 -8.75 9.28 1.56
C ILE A 63 -8.15 10.50 2.27
N GLY A 64 -6.83 10.49 2.49
CA GLY A 64 -6.11 11.59 3.15
C GLY A 64 -6.41 11.70 4.64
N SER A 65 -6.79 10.61 5.28
CA SER A 65 -7.10 10.52 6.70
C SER A 65 -5.90 10.26 7.62
N GLY A 66 -4.74 9.92 7.05
CA GLY A 66 -3.60 9.41 7.83
C GLY A 66 -3.71 7.93 8.22
N LEU A 67 -4.75 7.23 7.76
CA LEU A 67 -5.00 5.81 8.08
C LEU A 67 -4.45 4.82 7.04
N GLY A 68 -3.51 5.25 6.20
CA GLY A 68 -2.90 4.36 5.19
C GLY A 68 -3.88 3.92 4.08
N SER A 69 -4.82 4.80 3.70
CA SER A 69 -5.89 4.47 2.74
C SER A 69 -5.35 4.06 1.34
N SER A 70 -4.24 4.66 0.87
CA SER A 70 -3.56 4.27 -0.37
C SER A 70 -2.93 2.90 -0.21
N ALA A 71 -2.11 2.71 0.82
CA ALA A 71 -1.47 1.44 1.13
C ALA A 71 -2.47 0.28 1.26
N SER A 72 -3.63 0.52 1.87
CA SER A 72 -4.70 -0.48 1.97
C SER A 72 -5.21 -0.94 0.59
N SER A 73 -5.40 0.00 -0.36
CA SER A 73 -5.80 -0.34 -1.73
C SER A 73 -4.70 -1.10 -2.48
N VAL A 74 -3.42 -0.67 -2.35
CA VAL A 74 -2.27 -1.34 -2.96
C VAL A 74 -2.12 -2.76 -2.45
N VAL A 75 -2.13 -2.94 -1.13
CA VAL A 75 -1.97 -4.26 -0.50
C VAL A 75 -3.11 -5.19 -0.91
N ALA A 76 -4.36 -4.74 -0.83
CA ALA A 76 -5.51 -5.55 -1.21
C ALA A 76 -5.47 -5.94 -2.69
N ALA A 77 -5.11 -5.00 -3.59
CA ALA A 77 -5.01 -5.26 -5.02
C ALA A 77 -3.92 -6.29 -5.37
N LEU A 78 -2.71 -6.08 -4.86
CA LEU A 78 -1.60 -7.00 -5.15
C LEU A 78 -1.82 -8.37 -4.53
N HIS A 79 -2.36 -8.43 -3.30
CA HIS A 79 -2.67 -9.71 -2.67
C HIS A 79 -3.74 -10.50 -3.44
N ALA A 80 -4.81 -9.83 -3.87
CA ALA A 80 -5.86 -10.44 -4.68
C ALA A 80 -5.33 -10.92 -6.04
N LEU A 81 -4.47 -10.14 -6.71
CA LEU A 81 -3.80 -10.56 -7.95
C LEU A 81 -2.89 -11.77 -7.71
N ASN A 82 -2.09 -11.76 -6.63
CA ASN A 82 -1.22 -12.88 -6.31
C ASN A 82 -2.01 -14.18 -6.12
N SER A 83 -3.12 -14.11 -5.38
CA SER A 83 -4.02 -15.26 -5.18
C SER A 83 -4.68 -15.70 -6.49
N PHE A 84 -5.12 -14.75 -7.34
CA PHE A 84 -5.73 -15.06 -8.64
C PHE A 84 -4.78 -15.81 -9.59
N TYR A 85 -3.48 -15.47 -9.56
CA TYR A 85 -2.45 -16.13 -10.35
C TYR A 85 -1.75 -17.31 -9.64
N ASN A 86 -2.37 -17.91 -8.62
CA ASN A 86 -1.86 -19.04 -7.82
C ASN A 86 -0.54 -18.76 -7.10
N GLU A 87 -0.44 -17.58 -6.49
CA GLU A 87 0.65 -17.15 -5.59
C GLU A 87 2.06 -17.25 -6.21
N PRO A 88 2.29 -16.64 -7.39
CA PRO A 88 3.59 -16.70 -8.05
C PRO A 88 4.69 -15.98 -7.30
N PHE A 89 4.35 -15.03 -6.41
CA PHE A 89 5.29 -14.24 -5.63
C PHE A 89 5.20 -14.58 -4.15
N ASN A 90 6.36 -14.72 -3.54
CA ASN A 90 6.45 -14.91 -2.10
C ASN A 90 6.22 -13.61 -1.32
N ARG A 91 6.19 -13.71 0.03
CA ARG A 91 5.91 -12.60 0.93
C ARG A 91 6.83 -11.39 0.74
N ASP A 92 8.14 -11.63 0.58
CA ASP A 92 9.12 -10.55 0.51
C ASP A 92 9.05 -9.85 -0.86
N GLU A 93 8.85 -10.61 -1.94
CA GLU A 93 8.63 -10.07 -3.27
C GLU A 93 7.35 -9.24 -3.35
N MET A 94 6.29 -9.69 -2.70
CA MET A 94 5.05 -8.92 -2.59
C MET A 94 5.26 -7.61 -1.86
N LEU A 95 5.98 -7.62 -0.75
CA LEU A 95 6.26 -6.42 0.02
C LEU A 95 7.11 -5.42 -0.78
N LEU A 96 8.10 -5.89 -1.54
CA LEU A 96 8.88 -5.05 -2.45
C LEU A 96 7.99 -4.35 -3.49
N MET A 97 7.12 -5.08 -4.18
CA MET A 97 6.18 -4.53 -5.15
C MET A 97 5.23 -3.48 -4.52
N MET A 98 4.75 -3.75 -3.31
CA MET A 98 3.89 -2.82 -2.56
C MET A 98 4.61 -1.50 -2.26
N GLY A 99 5.86 -1.57 -1.83
CA GLY A 99 6.68 -0.38 -1.58
C GLY A 99 7.02 0.40 -2.85
N GLU A 100 7.31 -0.28 -3.96
CA GLU A 100 7.56 0.34 -5.26
C GLU A 100 6.33 1.13 -5.74
N LEU A 101 5.13 0.57 -5.60
CA LEU A 101 3.88 1.24 -5.96
C LEU A 101 3.54 2.43 -5.06
N GLU A 102 3.71 2.29 -3.74
CA GLU A 102 3.55 3.42 -2.82
C GLU A 102 4.54 4.55 -3.15
N GLY A 103 5.76 4.20 -3.56
CA GLY A 103 6.77 5.13 -4.03
C GLY A 103 6.37 5.91 -5.28
N GLN A 104 5.68 5.28 -6.21
CA GLN A 104 5.15 5.96 -7.41
C GLN A 104 4.08 7.01 -7.06
N ILE A 105 3.29 6.77 -6.01
CA ILE A 105 2.23 7.66 -5.56
C ILE A 105 2.79 8.83 -4.72
N SER A 106 3.70 8.52 -3.80
CA SER A 106 4.20 9.47 -2.78
C SER A 106 5.50 10.17 -3.16
N GLY A 107 6.18 9.72 -4.23
CA GLY A 107 7.45 10.27 -4.71
C GLY A 107 8.70 9.66 -4.07
N SER A 108 8.57 8.73 -3.13
CA SER A 108 9.68 7.99 -2.54
C SER A 108 9.23 6.60 -2.07
N VAL A 109 10.06 5.58 -2.30
CA VAL A 109 9.77 4.22 -1.82
C VAL A 109 9.79 4.22 -0.30
N HIS A 110 8.72 3.73 0.30
CA HIS A 110 8.60 3.55 1.75
C HIS A 110 7.62 2.42 2.06
N TYR A 111 7.82 1.78 3.22
CA TYR A 111 7.11 0.57 3.60
C TYR A 111 6.27 0.76 4.88
N ASP A 112 6.35 1.92 5.52
CA ASP A 112 5.76 2.22 6.82
C ASP A 112 4.24 2.04 6.89
N ASN A 113 3.53 2.15 5.76
CA ASN A 113 2.11 1.87 5.66
C ASN A 113 1.80 0.49 5.07
N VAL A 114 2.50 0.10 3.99
CA VAL A 114 2.22 -1.17 3.31
C VAL A 114 2.64 -2.38 4.13
N ALA A 115 3.76 -2.31 4.86
CA ALA A 115 4.24 -3.43 5.65
C ALA A 115 3.27 -3.80 6.79
N PRO A 116 2.82 -2.89 7.68
CA PRO A 116 1.86 -3.27 8.71
C PRO A 116 0.49 -3.63 8.14
N CYS A 117 0.08 -3.04 7.00
CA CYS A 117 -1.16 -3.41 6.33
C CYS A 117 -1.11 -4.85 5.79
N TYR A 118 0.02 -5.26 5.22
CA TYR A 118 0.20 -6.59 4.63
C TYR A 118 0.49 -7.67 5.66
N LEU A 119 1.34 -7.36 6.65
CA LEU A 119 1.82 -8.32 7.65
C LEU A 119 0.92 -8.42 8.87
N GLY A 120 0.18 -7.36 9.17
CA GLY A 120 -0.60 -7.22 10.39
C GLY A 120 0.23 -6.98 11.65
N GLY A 121 -0.44 -6.61 12.74
CA GLY A 121 0.17 -6.40 14.04
C GLY A 121 1.09 -5.17 14.10
N LEU A 122 2.11 -5.25 14.95
CA LEU A 122 3.15 -4.23 15.10
C LEU A 122 4.36 -4.59 14.25
N VAL A 123 4.80 -3.68 13.40
CA VAL A 123 5.91 -3.92 12.47
C VAL A 123 7.00 -2.88 12.66
N LEU A 124 8.23 -3.36 12.85
CA LEU A 124 9.43 -2.55 12.83
C LEU A 124 10.02 -2.56 11.42
N MET A 125 10.21 -1.37 10.85
CA MET A 125 10.92 -1.23 9.59
C MET A 125 12.42 -1.39 9.83
N ALA A 126 13.03 -2.36 9.14
CA ALA A 126 14.46 -2.63 9.23
C ALA A 126 15.13 -2.17 7.93
N GLU A 127 15.98 -1.14 8.00
CA GLU A 127 16.78 -0.71 6.85
C GLU A 127 17.98 -1.65 6.55
N GLN A 128 18.11 -2.77 7.27
CA GLN A 128 19.25 -3.67 7.14
C GLN A 128 18.95 -4.87 6.24
N ALA A 129 19.65 -4.88 5.18
CA ALA A 129 20.08 -5.85 4.15
C ALA A 129 19.26 -7.12 3.85
N GLU A 130 18.62 -7.79 4.79
CA GLU A 130 17.95 -9.08 4.50
C GLU A 130 16.43 -9.09 4.79
N ARG A 131 15.91 -8.11 5.52
CA ARG A 131 14.49 -8.01 5.87
C ARG A 131 14.04 -6.56 5.89
N ILE A 132 13.05 -6.25 5.08
CA ILE A 132 12.44 -4.92 5.03
C ILE A 132 11.66 -4.62 6.31
N ALA A 133 11.03 -5.64 6.88
CA ALA A 133 10.11 -5.49 8.00
C ALA A 133 10.20 -6.69 8.97
N ILE A 134 10.14 -6.40 10.26
CA ILE A 134 10.14 -7.37 11.35
C ILE A 134 8.84 -7.22 12.13
N GLN A 135 8.06 -8.30 12.23
CA GLN A 135 6.88 -8.31 13.09
C GLN A 135 7.31 -8.42 14.55
N LEU A 136 6.76 -7.52 15.37
CA LEU A 136 6.98 -7.53 16.82
C LEU A 136 5.78 -8.16 17.53
N PRO A 137 5.98 -8.75 18.71
CA PRO A 137 4.87 -9.28 19.49
C PRO A 137 3.93 -8.17 19.92
N VAL A 138 2.63 -8.46 19.88
CA VAL A 138 1.55 -7.59 20.36
C VAL A 138 0.78 -8.34 21.42
N PHE A 139 0.46 -7.69 22.52
CA PHE A 139 -0.36 -8.28 23.56
C PHE A 139 -1.83 -8.29 23.10
N GLU A 140 -2.50 -9.44 23.23
CA GLU A 140 -3.89 -9.62 22.79
C GLU A 140 -4.87 -8.73 23.58
N GLU A 141 -4.51 -8.33 24.79
CA GLU A 141 -5.31 -7.46 25.64
C GLU A 141 -5.27 -5.98 25.24
N TRP A 142 -4.42 -5.60 24.30
CA TRP A 142 -4.33 -4.21 23.85
C TRP A 142 -5.46 -3.86 22.89
N TYR A 143 -6.08 -2.73 23.14
CA TYR A 143 -7.09 -2.14 22.26
C TYR A 143 -6.52 -0.89 21.59
N TRP A 144 -6.69 -0.81 20.29
CA TRP A 144 -6.30 0.35 19.49
C TRP A 144 -7.52 1.23 19.28
N VAL A 145 -7.49 2.46 19.81
CA VAL A 145 -8.56 3.44 19.63
C VAL A 145 -8.14 4.43 18.56
N VAL A 146 -8.88 4.48 17.45
CA VAL A 146 -8.63 5.40 16.35
C VAL A 146 -9.71 6.47 16.33
N CYS A 147 -9.31 7.75 16.32
CA CYS A 147 -10.22 8.88 16.17
C CYS A 147 -9.90 9.62 14.86
N TYR A 148 -10.85 9.61 13.92
CA TYR A 148 -10.74 10.35 12.67
C TYR A 148 -11.46 11.69 12.77
N SER A 149 -10.72 12.78 12.66
CA SER A 149 -11.27 14.15 12.82
C SER A 149 -12.04 14.65 11.58
N GLY A 150 -11.98 13.93 10.45
CA GLY A 150 -12.53 14.40 9.18
C GLY A 150 -11.64 15.42 8.44
N ILE A 151 -10.51 15.84 9.04
CA ILE A 151 -9.59 16.80 8.44
C ILE A 151 -8.62 16.05 7.51
N LYS A 152 -8.56 16.49 6.25
CA LYS A 152 -7.59 15.96 5.28
C LYS A 152 -6.22 16.57 5.54
N VAL A 153 -5.21 15.71 5.75
CA VAL A 153 -3.80 16.10 5.85
C VAL A 153 -3.04 15.52 4.66
N SER A 154 -2.42 16.40 3.89
CA SER A 154 -1.54 15.98 2.79
C SER A 154 -0.15 15.67 3.33
N THR A 155 0.32 14.43 3.15
CA THR A 155 1.68 14.01 3.55
C THR A 155 2.75 14.85 2.86
N SER A 156 2.57 15.19 1.56
CA SER A 156 3.51 16.01 0.82
C SER A 156 3.61 17.45 1.37
N GLU A 157 2.48 18.06 1.76
CA GLU A 157 2.48 19.37 2.37
C GLU A 157 3.09 19.34 3.80
N ALA A 158 2.77 18.31 4.58
CA ALA A 158 3.35 18.13 5.91
C ALA A 158 4.88 17.98 5.86
N ARG A 159 5.41 17.27 4.84
CA ARG A 159 6.86 17.12 4.64
C ARG A 159 7.56 18.45 4.29
N LYS A 160 6.89 19.38 3.58
CA LYS A 160 7.47 20.68 3.22
C LYS A 160 7.79 21.57 4.40
N ILE A 161 7.09 21.42 5.52
CA ILE A 161 7.32 22.20 6.74
C ILE A 161 8.44 21.65 7.62
N LEU A 162 8.95 20.45 7.32
CA LEU A 162 10.06 19.88 8.08
C LEU A 162 11.36 20.67 7.80
N PRO A 163 12.17 20.95 8.82
CA PRO A 163 13.43 21.62 8.65
C PRO A 163 14.39 20.76 7.82
N GLN A 164 15.05 21.35 6.82
CA GLN A 164 16.02 20.66 6.00
C GLN A 164 17.37 20.41 6.72
N GLN A 165 17.61 21.13 7.80
CA GLN A 165 18.81 21.01 8.62
C GLN A 165 18.43 20.98 10.10
N VAL A 166 19.04 20.07 10.83
CA VAL A 166 18.86 19.92 12.29
C VAL A 166 20.20 20.08 12.96
N SER A 167 20.27 20.80 14.10
CA SER A 167 21.51 20.96 14.83
C SER A 167 22.03 19.62 15.35
N LEU A 168 23.36 19.45 15.39
CA LEU A 168 23.98 18.23 15.95
C LEU A 168 23.48 17.93 17.36
N LYS A 169 23.28 18.96 18.20
CA LYS A 169 22.72 18.80 19.55
C LYS A 169 21.34 18.16 19.53
N ASN A 170 20.45 18.63 18.66
CA ASN A 170 19.09 18.08 18.56
C ASN A 170 19.10 16.66 18.04
N THR A 171 19.96 16.37 17.03
CA THR A 171 20.12 15.01 16.47
C THR A 171 20.60 14.02 17.54
N LEU A 172 21.61 14.38 18.31
CA LEU A 172 22.13 13.53 19.39
C LEU A 172 21.14 13.34 20.54
N THR A 173 20.31 14.36 20.82
CA THR A 173 19.26 14.25 21.85
C THR A 173 18.12 13.33 21.40
N PHE A 174 17.77 13.37 20.12
CA PHE A 174 16.71 12.54 19.57
C PHE A 174 17.13 11.08 19.37
N GLY A 175 18.42 10.82 19.07
CA GLY A 175 18.96 9.48 18.85
C GLY A 175 19.38 8.72 20.12
N ARG A 176 19.08 9.23 21.31
CA ARG A 176 19.31 8.58 22.60
C ARG A 176 18.04 7.97 23.17
#